data_c0f16074c9f3f7c97b3e0fe4cdc598e2
#
_entry.id   c0f16074c9f3f7c97b3e0fe4cdc598e2
#
_cell.length_a   1.000
_cell.length_b   1.000
_cell.length_c   1.000
_cell.angle_alpha   90.00
_cell.angle_beta   90.00
_cell.angle_gamma   90.00
#
_symmetry.space_group_name_H-M   'P 1'
#
loop_
_entity.id
_entity.type
_entity.pdbx_description
1 polymer ?
#
loop_
_entity_poly.entity_id
_entity_poly.type
_entity_poly.pdbx_seq_one_letter_code
_entity_poly.pdbx_strand_id
1 'polypeptide(L)'
;MLEVVEKLMLQYAYETGLSSNLKPKRYLWTDAFAVCNFLELWRKTSNATYLELAIKLIDQVHYVLGRHREDDVRRGWISGLSDEDGFKHPTIGGLRIGKSLPERRPDEPYDELEWERDGQ
;
A
#
# COMPACT_ATOMS: atom_id res chain seq x y z
N MET A 1 9.89 -18.23 -18.76
CA MET A 1 8.69 -17.60 -18.17
C MET A 1 8.96 -17.00 -16.80
N LEU A 2 9.64 -17.73 -15.90
CA LEU A 2 10.01 -17.22 -14.58
C LEU A 2 10.85 -15.94 -14.64
N GLU A 3 11.82 -15.89 -15.54
CA GLU A 3 12.68 -14.72 -15.75
C GLU A 3 11.89 -13.47 -16.17
N VAL A 4 10.84 -13.64 -16.96
CA VAL A 4 9.95 -12.54 -17.37
C VAL A 4 9.18 -12.01 -16.16
N VAL A 5 8.66 -12.90 -15.32
CA VAL A 5 7.93 -12.53 -14.10
C VAL A 5 8.85 -11.79 -13.13
N GLU A 6 10.07 -12.30 -12.93
CA GLU A 6 11.07 -11.64 -12.09
C GLU A 6 11.34 -10.21 -12.56
N LYS A 7 11.58 -10.05 -13.87
CA LYS A 7 11.85 -8.73 -14.46
C LYS A 7 10.68 -7.77 -14.26
N LEU A 8 9.46 -8.23 -14.51
CA LEU A 8 8.26 -7.40 -14.34
C LEU A 8 8.06 -6.99 -12.89
N MET A 9 8.27 -7.91 -11.95
CA MET A 9 8.08 -7.61 -10.54
C MET A 9 9.17 -6.68 -9.99
N LEU A 10 10.41 -6.81 -10.45
CA LEU A 10 11.50 -5.89 -10.07
C LEU A 10 11.27 -4.49 -10.65
N GLN A 11 10.77 -4.40 -11.88
CA GLN A 11 10.39 -3.14 -12.50
C GLN A 11 9.24 -2.46 -11.73
N TYR A 12 8.22 -3.22 -11.37
CA TYR A 12 7.13 -2.75 -10.52
C TYR A 12 7.65 -2.17 -9.20
N ALA A 13 8.54 -2.90 -8.54
CA ALA A 13 9.13 -2.45 -7.27
C ALA A 13 9.87 -1.11 -7.43
N TYR A 14 10.63 -0.96 -8.51
CA TYR A 14 11.36 0.29 -8.78
C TYR A 14 10.41 1.45 -9.10
N GLU A 15 9.49 1.25 -10.03
CA GLU A 15 8.59 2.31 -10.51
C GLU A 15 7.61 2.81 -9.45
N THR A 16 7.21 1.94 -8.52
CA THR A 16 6.27 2.31 -7.46
C THR A 16 6.94 2.86 -6.20
N GLY A 17 8.26 3.01 -6.21
CA GLY A 17 9.00 3.53 -5.07
C GLY A 17 9.25 2.50 -3.97
N LEU A 18 9.04 1.20 -4.23
CA LEU A 18 9.31 0.16 -3.26
C LEU A 18 10.82 -0.10 -3.11
N SER A 19 11.55 -0.17 -4.23
CA SER A 19 12.99 -0.44 -4.26
C SER A 19 13.80 0.75 -4.79
N SER A 20 13.24 1.95 -4.79
CA SER A 20 13.86 3.16 -5.33
C SER A 20 13.59 4.34 -4.41
N ASN A 21 14.19 5.51 -4.74
CA ASN A 21 13.94 6.76 -4.04
C ASN A 21 12.72 7.53 -4.56
N LEU A 22 11.96 6.93 -5.48
CA LEU A 22 10.73 7.51 -5.96
C LEU A 22 9.68 7.56 -4.84
N LYS A 23 8.80 8.54 -4.88
CA LYS A 23 7.69 8.63 -3.93
C LYS A 23 6.83 7.36 -4.05
N PRO A 24 6.55 6.67 -2.93
CA PRO A 24 5.74 5.46 -2.98
C PRO A 24 4.35 5.69 -3.59
N LYS A 25 4.00 4.86 -4.56
CA LYS A 25 2.67 4.83 -5.18
C LYS A 25 2.02 3.51 -4.78
N ARG A 26 1.08 3.60 -3.84
CA ARG A 26 0.41 2.40 -3.31
C ARG A 26 -1.04 2.37 -3.78
N TYR A 27 -1.43 1.21 -4.28
CA TYR A 27 -2.80 0.89 -4.68
C TYR A 27 -3.14 -0.48 -4.11
N LEU A 28 -4.12 -0.54 -3.21
CA LEU A 28 -4.33 -1.69 -2.34
C LEU A 28 -4.44 -3.01 -3.10
N TRP A 29 -5.21 -3.05 -4.17
CA TRP A 29 -5.48 -4.31 -4.88
C TRP A 29 -4.26 -4.82 -5.64
N THR A 30 -3.58 -3.95 -6.39
CA THR A 30 -2.37 -4.35 -7.11
C THR A 30 -1.24 -4.70 -6.16
N ASP A 31 -1.13 -4.00 -5.05
CA ASP A 31 -0.11 -4.27 -4.03
C ASP A 31 -0.36 -5.61 -3.33
N ALA A 32 -1.61 -5.97 -3.07
CA ALA A 32 -1.95 -7.28 -2.51
C ALA A 32 -1.52 -8.42 -3.45
N PHE A 33 -1.79 -8.30 -4.74
CA PHE A 33 -1.32 -9.26 -5.73
C PHE A 33 0.20 -9.28 -5.82
N ALA A 34 0.85 -8.12 -5.73
CA ALA A 34 2.31 -8.04 -5.78
C ALA A 34 2.96 -8.75 -4.59
N VAL A 35 2.41 -8.64 -3.38
CA VAL A 35 2.88 -9.39 -2.22
C VAL A 35 2.84 -10.90 -2.52
N CYS A 36 1.73 -11.39 -3.04
CA CYS A 36 1.59 -12.80 -3.40
C CYS A 36 2.62 -13.22 -4.45
N ASN A 37 2.85 -12.38 -5.46
CA ASN A 37 3.83 -12.64 -6.51
C ASN A 37 5.27 -12.68 -5.96
N PHE A 38 5.65 -11.77 -5.08
CA PHE A 38 6.98 -11.78 -4.45
C PHE A 38 7.17 -13.03 -3.59
N LEU A 39 6.16 -13.42 -2.82
CA LEU A 39 6.25 -14.64 -2.01
C LEU A 39 6.37 -15.90 -2.89
N GLU A 40 5.66 -15.96 -4.01
CA GLU A 40 5.78 -17.08 -4.95
C GLU A 40 7.14 -17.11 -5.63
N LEU A 41 7.70 -15.95 -6.00
CA LEU A 41 9.06 -15.85 -6.53
C LEU A 41 10.09 -16.32 -5.50
N TRP A 42 9.93 -15.92 -4.24
CA TRP A 42 10.79 -16.42 -3.17
C TRP A 42 10.70 -17.95 -3.04
N ARG A 43 9.48 -18.47 -3.04
CA ARG A 43 9.28 -19.92 -2.96
C ARG A 43 9.97 -20.68 -4.09
N LYS A 44 9.91 -20.16 -5.32
CA LYS A 44 10.46 -20.81 -6.50
C LYS A 44 11.96 -20.62 -6.67
N THR A 45 12.51 -19.49 -6.25
CA THR A 45 13.91 -19.16 -6.49
C THR A 45 14.79 -19.30 -5.25
N SER A 46 14.20 -19.36 -4.06
CA SER A 46 14.90 -19.28 -2.77
C SER A 46 15.73 -17.98 -2.61
N ASN A 47 15.46 -16.96 -3.43
CA ASN A 47 16.13 -15.67 -3.34
C ASN A 47 15.45 -14.81 -2.28
N ALA A 48 16.15 -14.56 -1.17
CA ALA A 48 15.62 -13.80 -0.03
C ALA A 48 15.23 -12.36 -0.39
N THR A 49 15.75 -11.80 -1.48
CA THR A 49 15.36 -10.47 -1.95
C THR A 49 13.85 -10.36 -2.16
N TYR A 50 13.21 -11.41 -2.68
CA TYR A 50 11.78 -11.41 -2.90
C TYR A 50 10.96 -11.42 -1.60
N LEU A 51 11.44 -12.16 -0.58
CA LEU A 51 10.83 -12.10 0.73
C LEU A 51 10.94 -10.70 1.35
N GLU A 52 12.12 -10.09 1.25
CA GLU A 52 12.35 -8.73 1.74
C GLU A 52 11.45 -7.72 1.05
N LEU A 53 11.27 -7.83 -0.27
CA LEU A 53 10.36 -6.97 -1.03
C LEU A 53 8.90 -7.17 -0.60
N ALA A 54 8.48 -8.41 -0.36
CA ALA A 54 7.12 -8.67 0.12
C ALA A 54 6.86 -8.02 1.47
N ILE A 55 7.77 -8.17 2.42
CA ILE A 55 7.66 -7.58 3.76
C ILE A 55 7.67 -6.05 3.68
N LYS A 56 8.59 -5.49 2.91
CA LYS A 56 8.68 -4.04 2.72
C LYS A 56 7.41 -3.47 2.07
N LEU A 57 6.83 -4.19 1.11
CA LEU A 57 5.59 -3.77 0.48
C LEU A 57 4.42 -3.74 1.47
N ILE A 58 4.29 -4.77 2.29
CA ILE A 58 3.28 -4.80 3.36
C ILE A 58 3.46 -3.60 4.28
N ASP A 59 4.67 -3.31 4.72
CA ASP A 59 4.94 -2.16 5.59
C ASP A 59 4.61 -0.83 4.91
N GLN A 60 4.95 -0.67 3.63
CA GLN A 60 4.59 0.54 2.88
C GLN A 60 3.08 0.69 2.68
N VAL A 61 2.38 -0.39 2.37
CA VAL A 61 0.91 -0.36 2.24
C VAL A 61 0.28 0.11 3.55
N HIS A 62 0.71 -0.45 4.66
CA HIS A 62 0.20 -0.05 5.98
C HIS A 62 0.50 1.41 6.28
N TYR A 63 1.74 1.85 6.05
CA TYR A 63 2.16 3.22 6.35
C TYR A 63 1.48 4.25 5.45
N VAL A 64 1.33 3.96 4.15
CA VAL A 64 0.75 4.91 3.19
C VAL A 64 -0.77 4.87 3.24
N LEU A 65 -1.37 3.68 3.18
CA LEU A 65 -2.83 3.54 3.06
C LEU A 65 -3.55 3.47 4.40
N GLY A 66 -2.85 3.17 5.48
CA GLY A 66 -3.39 3.23 6.85
C GLY A 66 -3.43 4.65 7.43
N ARG A 67 -2.88 5.62 6.71
CA ARG A 67 -2.82 7.02 7.11
C ARG A 67 -3.65 7.87 6.15
N HIS A 68 -4.02 9.06 6.62
CA HIS A 68 -4.71 10.03 5.77
C HIS A 68 -3.82 10.51 4.62
N ARG A 69 -4.45 10.89 3.51
CA ARG A 69 -3.75 11.47 2.35
C ARG A 69 -3.06 12.77 2.75
N GLU A 70 -1.98 13.09 2.06
CA GLU A 70 -1.25 14.35 2.27
C GLU A 70 -2.11 15.58 1.98
N ASP A 71 -3.08 15.47 1.06
CA ASP A 71 -3.99 16.55 0.68
C ASP A 71 -5.25 16.64 1.54
N ASP A 72 -5.38 15.78 2.56
CA ASP A 72 -6.49 15.81 3.50
C ASP A 72 -6.17 16.75 4.67
N VAL A 73 -7.20 17.36 5.25
CA VAL A 73 -7.04 18.21 6.44
C VAL A 73 -6.69 17.40 7.69
N ARG A 74 -7.10 16.14 7.72
CA ARG A 74 -6.73 15.20 8.79
C ARG A 74 -5.30 14.74 8.59
N ARG A 75 -4.63 14.40 9.69
CA ARG A 75 -3.24 13.95 9.67
C ARG A 75 -3.08 12.67 10.46
N GLY A 76 -2.06 11.88 10.09
CA GLY A 76 -1.69 10.66 10.80
C GLY A 76 -2.57 9.47 10.45
N TRP A 77 -2.65 8.55 11.39
CA TRP A 77 -3.35 7.28 11.18
C TRP A 77 -4.87 7.47 11.12
N ILE A 78 -5.50 6.75 10.21
CA ILE A 78 -6.98 6.76 10.06
C ILE A 78 -7.66 6.33 11.36
N SER A 79 -7.01 5.40 12.11
CA SER A 79 -7.46 4.96 13.43
C SER A 79 -7.54 6.08 14.48
N GLY A 80 -6.84 7.19 14.27
CA GLY A 80 -6.69 8.23 15.28
C GLY A 80 -5.69 7.92 16.38
N LEU A 81 -5.00 6.78 16.29
CA LEU A 81 -3.96 6.41 17.26
C LEU A 81 -2.72 7.30 17.12
N SER A 82 -1.91 7.35 18.17
CA SER A 82 -0.59 7.98 18.13
C SER A 82 0.31 7.29 17.11
N ASP A 83 1.41 7.93 16.72
CA ASP A 83 2.35 7.32 15.77
C ASP A 83 2.85 5.96 16.28
N GLU A 84 3.21 5.88 17.56
CA GLU A 84 3.68 4.62 18.15
C GLU A 84 2.63 3.50 18.06
N ASP A 85 1.41 3.78 18.51
CA ASP A 85 0.33 2.79 18.51
C ASP A 85 -0.18 2.50 17.11
N GLY A 86 -0.15 3.50 16.22
CA GLY A 86 -0.50 3.32 14.81
C GLY A 86 0.45 2.38 14.09
N PHE A 87 1.75 2.46 14.35
CA PHE A 87 2.72 1.52 13.80
C PHE A 87 2.49 0.09 14.29
N LYS A 88 2.06 -0.09 15.52
CA LYS A 88 1.74 -1.41 16.08
C LYS A 88 0.43 -1.97 15.55
N HIS A 89 -0.52 -1.11 15.23
CA HIS A 89 -1.88 -1.49 14.82
C HIS A 89 -2.32 -0.72 13.55
N PRO A 90 -1.59 -0.88 12.44
CA PRO A 90 -1.76 0.00 11.27
C PRO A 90 -3.08 -0.17 10.54
N THR A 91 -3.80 -1.27 10.76
CA THR A 91 -5.04 -1.58 10.03
C THR A 91 -6.32 -1.36 10.84
N ILE A 92 -6.21 -0.91 12.10
CA ILE A 92 -7.39 -0.73 12.96
C ILE A 92 -8.39 0.24 12.36
N GLY A 93 -7.92 1.34 11.75
CA GLY A 93 -8.79 2.33 11.10
C GLY A 93 -9.17 1.98 9.66
N GLY A 94 -8.74 0.82 9.16
CA GLY A 94 -8.88 0.45 7.77
C GLY A 94 -7.74 0.96 6.90
N LEU A 95 -7.78 0.60 5.63
CA LEU A 95 -6.81 1.04 4.62
C LEU A 95 -7.54 1.76 3.50
N ARG A 96 -6.99 2.89 3.03
CA ARG A 96 -7.47 3.53 1.81
C ARG A 96 -7.17 2.63 0.61
N ILE A 97 -7.91 2.82 -0.48
CA ILE A 97 -7.67 2.09 -1.72
C ILE A 97 -6.39 2.60 -2.41
N GLY A 98 -6.13 3.88 -2.33
CA GLY A 98 -4.98 4.52 -2.98
C GLY A 98 -5.33 5.16 -4.32
N LYS A 99 -6.59 5.50 -4.54
CA LYS A 99 -7.02 6.23 -5.74
C LYS A 99 -6.40 7.62 -5.79
N SER A 100 -6.20 8.15 -6.98
CA SER A 100 -5.75 9.53 -7.19
C SER A 100 -6.90 10.52 -7.01
N LEU A 101 -7.61 10.40 -5.89
CA LEU A 101 -8.80 11.18 -5.53
C LEU A 101 -8.71 11.54 -4.05
N PRO A 102 -9.34 12.66 -3.64
CA PRO A 102 -9.39 13.00 -2.21
C PRO A 102 -10.18 11.96 -1.41
N GLU A 103 -9.91 11.92 -0.11
CA GLU A 103 -10.67 11.08 0.81
C GLU A 103 -12.09 11.62 0.97
N ARG A 104 -12.99 10.72 1.33
CA ARG A 104 -14.34 11.08 1.76
C ARG A 104 -14.26 11.95 3.04
N ARG A 105 -15.01 13.05 3.06
CA ARG A 105 -15.14 13.86 4.28
C ARG A 105 -15.97 13.12 5.32
N PRO A 106 -15.79 13.45 6.63
CA PRO A 106 -16.52 12.76 7.69
C PRO A 106 -18.05 12.85 7.58
N ASP A 107 -18.55 13.91 6.94
CA ASP A 107 -20.00 14.16 6.77
C ASP A 107 -20.57 13.57 5.48
N GLU A 108 -19.73 12.96 4.63
CA GLU A 108 -20.17 12.37 3.37
C GLU A 108 -20.57 10.90 3.55
N PRO A 109 -21.62 10.41 2.87
CA PRO A 109 -22.04 9.01 2.96
C PRO A 109 -21.04 8.06 2.32
N TYR A 110 -20.97 6.83 2.83
CA TYR A 110 -20.01 5.83 2.37
C TYR A 110 -20.25 5.38 0.93
N ASP A 111 -21.48 5.04 0.60
CA ASP A 111 -21.77 4.31 -0.63
C ASP A 111 -21.97 5.19 -1.87
N GLU A 112 -22.30 6.45 -1.67
CA GLU A 112 -22.66 7.35 -2.79
C GLU A 112 -21.47 7.97 -3.49
N LEU A 113 -20.29 7.95 -2.88
CA LEU A 113 -19.10 8.64 -3.37
C LEU A 113 -17.95 7.69 -3.73
N GLU A 114 -18.25 6.41 -3.87
CA GLU A 114 -17.27 5.37 -4.16
C GLU A 114 -16.37 5.71 -5.36
N TRP A 115 -16.96 6.27 -6.41
CA TRP A 115 -16.24 6.60 -7.65
C TRP A 115 -15.53 7.96 -7.58
N GLU A 116 -15.88 8.80 -6.63
CA GLU A 116 -15.40 10.18 -6.53
C GLU A 116 -14.39 10.39 -5.40
N ARG A 117 -14.13 9.39 -4.60
CA ARG A 117 -13.28 9.48 -3.41
C ARG A 117 -12.34 8.28 -3.29
N ASP A 118 -11.23 8.53 -2.58
CA ASP A 118 -10.33 7.46 -2.14
C ASP A 118 -10.96 6.78 -0.91
N GLY A 119 -11.63 5.66 -1.15
CA GLY A 119 -12.39 4.94 -0.13
C GLY A 119 -11.52 4.15 0.84
N GLN A 120 -12.18 3.72 1.93
CA GLN A 120 -11.60 2.92 3.02
C GLN A 120 -12.34 1.60 3.14
#